data_5dece60edb8b371539b7a97b07f920ca
#
_entry.id   5dece60edb8b371539b7a97b07f920ca
#
_cell.length_a   1.000
_cell.length_b   1.000
_cell.length_c   1.000
_cell.angle_alpha   90.00
_cell.angle_beta   90.00
_cell.angle_gamma   90.00
#
_symmetry.space_group_name_H-M   'P 1'
#
loop_
_entity.id
_entity.type
_entity.pdbx_description
1 polymer ?
#
loop_
_entity_poly.entity_id
_entity_poly.type
_entity_poly.pdbx_seq_one_letter_code
_entity_poly.pdbx_strand_id
1 'polypeptide(L)'
;MTEAERARTADLLDCLAAQWGSVPVTARELGRRAGLEPPEADTSVAAVLALVGVFGVVRAEAAPDGTPATAVVSPQAAYFLRSLAAYVRSGREMLDNWERAGTVAGPYTDHQVLAGPQFLYLAENRRLSLDPAAVPLREVDVVQVVVKARRRGRGEQAHYLLQYDERARQYQLPGGHVRTTDADHRAAAIRELEEELAGYQYAPDRDTLVDLGTVEAVQPSRTFGAVSAYRVTFFQLKTEAERLLLGPGSRWSKKDDILDPDFRIGHASLNVTALVRLDTTLPGGLQGLPPSFPGPLHRTLTEVVRDRPWEVAGLAVGVVGLALSLIPLLQ
;
A
#
# COMPACT_ATOMS: atom_id res chain seq x y z
N MET A 1 11.39 18.52 31.60
CA MET A 1 9.93 18.59 31.31
C MET A 1 9.22 17.64 32.25
N THR A 2 8.28 18.13 33.03
CA THR A 2 7.47 17.33 33.95
C THR A 2 6.46 16.45 33.14
N GLU A 3 5.89 15.47 33.84
CA GLU A 3 4.86 14.61 33.20
C GLU A 3 3.64 15.43 32.74
N ALA A 4 3.22 16.40 33.56
CA ALA A 4 2.10 17.29 33.21
C ALA A 4 2.38 18.19 32.01
N GLU A 5 3.62 18.69 31.88
CA GLU A 5 4.04 19.45 30.69
C GLU A 5 4.08 18.58 29.43
N ARG A 6 4.57 17.33 29.54
CA ARG A 6 4.54 16.36 28.44
C ARG A 6 3.11 16.07 27.98
N ALA A 7 2.22 15.80 28.94
CA ALA A 7 0.82 15.53 28.61
C ALA A 7 0.18 16.71 27.84
N ARG A 8 0.32 17.94 28.35
CA ARG A 8 -0.22 19.16 27.71
C ARG A 8 0.37 19.38 26.30
N THR A 9 1.68 19.19 26.13
CA THR A 9 2.32 19.33 24.81
C THR A 9 1.80 18.28 23.85
N ALA A 10 1.64 17.04 24.30
CA ALA A 10 1.09 15.96 23.48
C ALA A 10 -0.37 16.21 23.09
N ASP A 11 -1.19 16.71 24.02
CA ASP A 11 -2.58 17.07 23.76
C ASP A 11 -2.71 18.20 22.73
N LEU A 12 -1.79 19.18 22.78
CA LEU A 12 -1.70 20.24 21.77
C LEU A 12 -1.39 19.69 20.37
N LEU A 13 -0.45 18.75 20.26
CA LEU A 13 -0.10 18.09 18.99
C LEU A 13 -1.25 17.23 18.46
N ASP A 14 -1.97 16.52 19.34
CA ASP A 14 -3.14 15.74 18.94
C ASP A 14 -4.30 16.64 18.49
N CYS A 15 -4.55 17.76 19.20
CA CYS A 15 -5.51 18.77 18.79
C CYS A 15 -5.16 19.37 17.43
N LEU A 16 -3.88 19.66 17.18
CA LEU A 16 -3.41 20.14 15.88
C LEU A 16 -3.61 19.10 14.78
N ALA A 17 -3.25 17.85 15.03
CA ALA A 17 -3.43 16.76 14.08
C ALA A 17 -4.92 16.55 13.68
N ALA A 18 -5.82 16.74 14.63
CA ALA A 18 -7.27 16.64 14.40
C ALA A 18 -7.83 17.75 13.49
N GLN A 19 -7.04 18.80 13.20
CA GLN A 19 -7.46 19.88 12.29
C GLN A 19 -7.29 19.54 10.80
N TRP A 20 -6.68 18.40 10.46
CA TRP A 20 -6.59 18.00 9.07
C TRP A 20 -7.98 17.91 8.40
N GLY A 21 -8.11 18.57 7.25
CA GLY A 21 -9.40 18.65 6.52
C GLY A 21 -10.43 19.63 7.10
N SER A 22 -10.05 20.37 8.14
CA SER A 22 -10.89 21.41 8.78
C SER A 22 -10.44 22.82 8.39
N VAL A 23 -11.22 23.81 8.82
CA VAL A 23 -10.86 25.24 8.67
C VAL A 23 -9.57 25.51 9.47
N PRO A 24 -8.64 26.36 8.94
CA PRO A 24 -7.43 26.74 9.66
C PRO A 24 -7.72 27.27 11.07
N VAL A 25 -6.90 26.86 12.03
CA VAL A 25 -7.10 27.13 13.45
C VAL A 25 -6.13 28.21 13.93
N THR A 26 -6.62 29.17 14.74
CA THR A 26 -5.76 30.16 15.39
C THR A 26 -5.00 29.54 16.57
N ALA A 27 -3.84 30.11 16.95
CA ALA A 27 -3.07 29.64 18.10
C ALA A 27 -3.91 29.67 19.38
N ARG A 28 -4.72 30.70 19.59
CA ARG A 28 -5.62 30.83 20.74
C ARG A 28 -6.64 29.70 20.82
N GLU A 29 -7.31 29.43 19.70
CA GLU A 29 -8.33 28.35 19.67
C GLU A 29 -7.68 26.98 19.85
N LEU A 30 -6.50 26.76 19.29
CA LEU A 30 -5.75 25.54 19.49
C LEU A 30 -5.36 25.34 20.96
N GLY A 31 -4.84 26.39 21.62
CA GLY A 31 -4.53 26.39 23.05
C GLY A 31 -5.75 26.05 23.90
N ARG A 32 -6.89 26.71 23.62
CA ARG A 32 -8.15 26.44 24.33
C ARG A 32 -8.61 24.97 24.18
N ARG A 33 -8.51 24.40 23.00
CA ARG A 33 -8.85 22.97 22.76
C ARG A 33 -7.91 22.01 23.49
N ALA A 34 -6.65 22.39 23.66
CA ALA A 34 -5.68 21.63 24.43
C ALA A 34 -5.75 21.89 25.95
N GLY A 35 -6.74 22.67 26.43
CA GLY A 35 -6.91 22.96 27.84
C GLY A 35 -5.87 23.89 28.43
N LEU A 36 -5.24 24.76 27.61
CA LEU A 36 -4.26 25.75 28.07
C LEU A 36 -4.94 27.08 28.40
N GLU A 37 -4.54 27.70 29.51
CA GLU A 37 -5.06 28.97 29.96
C GLU A 37 -4.21 30.16 29.44
N PRO A 38 -4.83 31.26 28.99
CA PRO A 38 -4.11 32.52 28.66
C PRO A 38 -3.47 33.16 29.91
N PRO A 39 -2.32 33.88 29.77
CA PRO A 39 -1.56 34.22 28.57
C PRO A 39 -0.45 33.22 28.17
N GLU A 40 -0.14 32.26 29.06
CA GLU A 40 0.93 31.27 28.82
C GLU A 40 0.68 30.39 27.59
N ALA A 41 -0.62 30.17 27.30
CA ALA A 41 -1.06 29.41 26.13
C ALA A 41 -0.52 29.98 24.82
N ASP A 42 -0.63 31.30 24.61
CA ASP A 42 -0.30 31.93 23.32
C ASP A 42 1.19 31.75 22.98
N THR A 43 2.08 31.91 23.97
CA THR A 43 3.52 31.74 23.77
C THR A 43 3.91 30.28 23.57
N SER A 44 3.36 29.37 24.37
CA SER A 44 3.65 27.93 24.29
C SER A 44 3.15 27.34 22.97
N VAL A 45 1.94 27.72 22.55
CA VAL A 45 1.37 27.28 21.28
C VAL A 45 2.19 27.80 20.11
N ALA A 46 2.58 29.09 20.13
CA ALA A 46 3.39 29.68 19.06
C ALA A 46 4.76 28.96 18.94
N ALA A 47 5.40 28.64 20.07
CA ALA A 47 6.67 27.91 20.07
C ALA A 47 6.51 26.50 19.47
N VAL A 48 5.45 25.76 19.85
CA VAL A 48 5.18 24.43 19.28
C VAL A 48 4.87 24.52 17.78
N LEU A 49 4.06 25.49 17.35
CA LEU A 49 3.75 25.71 15.93
C LEU A 49 5.00 26.05 15.11
N ALA A 50 5.89 26.91 15.66
CA ALA A 50 7.16 27.22 15.02
C ALA A 50 8.03 25.98 14.86
N LEU A 51 8.15 25.13 15.92
CA LEU A 51 8.92 23.90 15.89
C LEU A 51 8.38 22.90 14.86
N VAL A 52 7.08 22.62 14.89
CA VAL A 52 6.48 21.68 13.91
C VAL A 52 6.44 22.27 12.50
N GLY A 53 6.43 23.57 12.35
CA GLY A 53 6.56 24.28 11.08
C GLY A 53 7.89 23.98 10.37
N VAL A 54 8.98 23.80 11.12
CA VAL A 54 10.29 23.40 10.57
C VAL A 54 10.23 22.05 9.85
N PHE A 55 9.35 21.15 10.28
CA PHE A 55 9.14 19.85 9.61
C PHE A 55 8.21 19.96 8.40
N GLY A 56 7.68 21.15 8.08
CA GLY A 56 6.77 21.36 6.96
C GLY A 56 5.40 20.66 7.10
N VAL A 57 5.03 20.24 8.31
CA VAL A 57 3.75 19.55 8.57
C VAL A 57 2.58 20.50 8.77
N VAL A 58 2.87 21.79 8.99
CA VAL A 58 1.89 22.87 9.07
C VAL A 58 2.29 24.03 8.17
N ARG A 59 1.31 24.83 7.75
CA ARG A 59 1.52 26.08 7.02
C ARG A 59 0.69 27.19 7.62
N ALA A 60 1.20 28.42 7.49
CA ALA A 60 0.47 29.60 7.87
C ALA A 60 -0.64 29.87 6.86
N GLU A 61 -1.82 30.18 7.36
CA GLU A 61 -3.00 30.57 6.58
C GLU A 61 -3.73 31.71 7.29
N ALA A 62 -4.82 32.20 6.72
CA ALA A 62 -5.75 33.10 7.37
C ALA A 62 -7.01 32.32 7.76
N ALA A 63 -7.52 32.56 8.96
CA ALA A 63 -8.87 32.15 9.34
C ALA A 63 -9.92 32.95 8.53
N PRO A 64 -11.20 32.53 8.52
CA PRO A 64 -12.26 33.25 7.77
C PRO A 64 -12.43 34.72 8.13
N ASP A 65 -12.02 35.09 9.34
CA ASP A 65 -12.05 36.48 9.83
C ASP A 65 -10.76 37.26 9.52
N GLY A 66 -9.81 36.68 8.78
CA GLY A 66 -8.54 37.28 8.41
C GLY A 66 -7.46 37.19 9.50
N THR A 67 -7.70 36.51 10.65
CA THR A 67 -6.68 36.33 11.69
C THR A 67 -5.63 35.30 11.27
N PRO A 68 -4.36 35.47 11.70
CA PRO A 68 -3.33 34.45 11.47
C PRO A 68 -3.75 33.09 12.04
N ALA A 69 -3.69 32.07 11.20
CA ALA A 69 -4.12 30.73 11.53
C ALA A 69 -3.12 29.72 10.96
N THR A 70 -3.29 28.45 11.33
CA THR A 70 -2.43 27.35 10.91
C THR A 70 -3.29 26.22 10.37
N ALA A 71 -2.86 25.64 9.26
CA ALA A 71 -3.45 24.43 8.67
C ALA A 71 -2.43 23.29 8.64
N VAL A 72 -2.90 22.07 8.84
CA VAL A 72 -2.11 20.86 8.63
C VAL A 72 -2.09 20.54 7.13
N VAL A 73 -0.90 20.26 6.57
CA VAL A 73 -0.71 20.26 5.12
C VAL A 73 -1.18 18.98 4.42
N SER A 74 -1.28 17.86 5.13
CA SER A 74 -1.63 16.56 4.52
C SER A 74 -2.06 15.54 5.59
N PRO A 75 -2.70 14.42 5.19
CA PRO A 75 -3.01 13.33 6.12
C PRO A 75 -1.75 12.69 6.73
N GLN A 76 -0.62 12.66 5.99
CA GLN A 76 0.67 12.20 6.49
C GLN A 76 1.21 13.12 7.59
N ALA A 77 1.07 14.44 7.41
CA ALA A 77 1.44 15.43 8.43
C ALA A 77 0.63 15.28 9.71
N ALA A 78 -0.69 15.07 9.60
CA ALA A 78 -1.55 14.80 10.74
C ALA A 78 -1.14 13.50 11.47
N TYR A 79 -0.78 12.46 10.73
CA TYR A 79 -0.27 11.22 11.30
C TYR A 79 1.06 11.43 12.04
N PHE A 80 1.99 12.17 11.42
CA PHE A 80 3.27 12.52 12.05
C PHE A 80 3.06 13.26 13.37
N LEU A 81 2.15 14.22 13.42
CA LEU A 81 1.85 14.97 14.66
C LEU A 81 1.32 14.05 15.76
N ARG A 82 0.46 13.08 15.44
CA ARG A 82 0.01 12.07 16.42
C ARG A 82 1.14 11.17 16.90
N SER A 83 2.02 10.75 15.98
CA SER A 83 3.19 9.97 16.35
C SER A 83 4.12 10.76 17.28
N LEU A 84 4.37 12.04 16.98
CA LEU A 84 5.13 12.94 17.82
C LEU A 84 4.49 13.13 19.20
N ALA A 85 3.15 13.30 19.27
CA ALA A 85 2.41 13.37 20.53
C ALA A 85 2.63 12.10 21.39
N ALA A 86 2.60 10.92 20.77
CA ALA A 86 2.87 9.66 21.46
C ALA A 86 4.30 9.60 22.05
N TYR A 87 5.31 10.08 21.30
CA TYR A 87 6.68 10.19 21.81
C TYR A 87 6.76 11.15 23.01
N VAL A 88 6.22 12.36 22.86
CA VAL A 88 6.21 13.35 23.95
C VAL A 88 5.55 12.79 25.20
N ARG A 89 4.41 12.13 25.07
CA ARG A 89 3.66 11.53 26.18
C ARG A 89 4.44 10.41 26.87
N SER A 90 5.17 9.60 26.09
CA SER A 90 5.99 8.50 26.64
C SER A 90 7.23 8.98 27.40
N GLY A 91 7.68 10.22 27.18
CA GLY A 91 8.92 10.74 27.71
C GLY A 91 10.19 10.11 27.16
N ARG A 92 10.06 9.30 26.09
CA ARG A 92 11.20 8.65 25.42
C ARG A 92 11.74 9.55 24.30
N GLU A 93 13.00 9.36 23.98
CA GLU A 93 13.67 10.07 22.88
C GLU A 93 13.40 9.36 21.55
N MET A 94 13.10 10.13 20.52
CA MET A 94 12.92 9.59 19.18
C MET A 94 14.24 9.10 18.58
N LEU A 95 15.32 9.79 18.92
CA LEU A 95 16.69 9.46 18.54
C LEU A 95 17.55 9.48 19.81
N ASP A 96 18.14 8.35 20.16
CA ASP A 96 18.93 8.15 21.39
C ASP A 96 20.45 8.19 21.19
N ASN A 97 20.90 8.48 19.98
CA ASN A 97 22.31 8.34 19.59
C ASN A 97 22.88 9.54 18.83
N TRP A 98 22.38 10.74 19.09
CA TRP A 98 22.89 11.98 18.50
C TRP A 98 24.40 12.15 18.64
N GLU A 99 24.96 11.74 19.78
CA GLU A 99 26.42 11.77 20.02
C GLU A 99 27.17 10.75 19.13
N ARG A 100 26.50 9.72 18.62
CA ARG A 100 27.07 8.67 17.75
C ARG A 100 26.79 8.91 16.27
N ALA A 101 26.14 9.99 15.90
CA ALA A 101 25.77 10.30 14.52
C ALA A 101 26.99 10.28 13.55
N GLY A 102 28.19 10.59 14.05
CA GLY A 102 29.45 10.48 13.30
C GLY A 102 30.01 9.06 13.17
N THR A 103 29.48 8.05 13.87
CA THR A 103 29.94 6.66 13.83
C THR A 103 29.03 5.74 13.00
N VAL A 104 27.88 6.21 12.56
CA VAL A 104 27.03 5.50 11.60
C VAL A 104 27.72 5.60 10.22
N ALA A 105 28.14 4.45 9.74
CA ALA A 105 29.02 4.29 8.59
C ALA A 105 28.52 5.06 7.34
N GLY A 106 29.37 5.95 6.87
CA GLY A 106 29.29 6.62 5.60
C GLY A 106 28.90 8.09 5.68
N PRO A 107 29.52 8.93 4.85
CA PRO A 107 29.10 10.32 4.73
C PRO A 107 27.69 10.34 4.13
N TYR A 108 26.76 10.95 4.85
CA TYR A 108 25.47 11.32 4.26
C TYR A 108 25.75 12.31 3.13
N THR A 109 25.43 11.94 1.91
CA THR A 109 25.45 12.88 0.80
C THR A 109 24.24 13.79 0.89
N ASP A 110 24.31 15.00 0.34
CA ASP A 110 23.19 15.96 0.32
C ASP A 110 21.90 15.39 -0.28
N HIS A 111 22.01 14.27 -1.00
CA HIS A 111 20.87 13.52 -1.57
C HIS A 111 20.21 12.54 -0.59
N GLN A 112 20.73 12.38 0.61
CA GLN A 112 20.20 11.47 1.64
C GLN A 112 19.38 12.20 2.71
N VAL A 113 18.95 13.41 2.43
CA VAL A 113 17.98 14.11 3.28
C VAL A 113 16.69 13.29 3.32
N LEU A 114 16.28 12.88 4.51
CA LEU A 114 15.06 12.10 4.71
C LEU A 114 13.84 12.91 4.24
N ALA A 115 13.09 12.37 3.29
CA ALA A 115 11.78 12.92 2.94
C ALA A 115 10.79 12.68 4.10
N GLY A 116 9.74 13.50 4.17
CA GLY A 116 8.71 13.37 5.21
C GLY A 116 8.20 11.94 5.44
N PRO A 117 7.88 11.15 4.40
CA PRO A 117 7.48 9.74 4.55
C PRO A 117 8.57 8.84 5.15
N GLN A 118 9.84 9.09 4.86
CA GLN A 118 10.96 8.32 5.43
C GLN A 118 11.13 8.63 6.92
N PHE A 119 11.02 9.91 7.29
CA PHE A 119 11.06 10.32 8.69
C PHE A 119 9.88 9.73 9.47
N LEU A 120 8.68 9.77 8.90
CA LEU A 120 7.49 9.16 9.47
C LEU A 120 7.68 7.65 9.69
N TYR A 121 8.24 6.94 8.70
CA TYR A 121 8.56 5.52 8.83
C TYR A 121 9.54 5.26 9.99
N LEU A 122 10.62 6.04 10.06
CA LEU A 122 11.61 5.90 11.13
C LEU A 122 11.02 6.18 12.50
N ALA A 123 10.22 7.25 12.63
CA ALA A 123 9.57 7.61 13.88
C ALA A 123 8.64 6.50 14.38
N GLU A 124 7.78 5.98 13.52
CA GLU A 124 6.83 4.93 13.87
C GLU A 124 7.54 3.59 14.12
N ASN A 125 8.51 3.22 13.27
CA ASN A 125 9.29 2.01 13.48
C ASN A 125 10.06 2.04 14.81
N ARG A 126 10.64 3.18 15.17
CA ARG A 126 11.32 3.36 16.46
C ARG A 126 10.36 3.21 17.63
N ARG A 127 9.19 3.85 17.56
CA ARG A 127 8.14 3.73 18.59
C ARG A 127 7.74 2.28 18.81
N LEU A 128 7.45 1.54 17.76
CA LEU A 128 7.07 0.13 17.81
C LEU A 128 8.20 -0.75 18.35
N SER A 129 9.46 -0.44 18.02
CA SER A 129 10.61 -1.21 18.50
C SER A 129 10.92 -1.01 19.99
N LEU A 130 10.51 0.13 20.56
CA LEU A 130 10.75 0.46 21.98
C LEU A 130 9.67 -0.10 22.91
N ASP A 131 8.50 -0.39 22.40
CA ASP A 131 7.37 -0.89 23.17
C ASP A 131 6.76 -2.11 22.45
N PRO A 132 7.03 -3.34 22.96
CA PRO A 132 6.48 -4.57 22.37
C PRO A 132 4.95 -4.65 22.40
N ALA A 133 4.29 -3.86 23.27
CA ALA A 133 2.83 -3.80 23.33
C ALA A 133 2.22 -2.73 22.41
N ALA A 134 3.08 -1.89 21.81
CA ALA A 134 2.59 -0.85 20.90
C ALA A 134 2.03 -1.43 19.61
N VAL A 135 0.93 -0.86 19.15
CA VAL A 135 0.34 -1.15 17.84
C VAL A 135 0.58 0.03 16.89
N PRO A 136 0.63 -0.21 15.57
CA PRO A 136 0.69 0.89 14.60
C PRO A 136 -0.44 1.89 14.79
N LEU A 137 -0.13 3.19 14.69
CA LEU A 137 -1.15 4.24 14.77
C LEU A 137 -2.06 4.29 13.55
N ARG A 138 -1.59 3.76 12.43
CA ARG A 138 -2.36 3.71 11.20
C ARG A 138 -2.93 2.32 11.00
N GLU A 139 -4.25 2.24 11.00
CA GLU A 139 -5.01 1.05 10.64
C GLU A 139 -5.61 1.21 9.24
N VAL A 140 -5.65 0.15 8.48
CA VAL A 140 -6.10 0.17 7.08
C VAL A 140 -6.91 -1.08 6.79
N ASP A 141 -8.13 -0.87 6.35
CA ASP A 141 -8.96 -1.92 5.78
C ASP A 141 -8.73 -2.01 4.28
N VAL A 142 -8.40 -3.22 3.83
CA VAL A 142 -8.09 -3.53 2.43
C VAL A 142 -8.86 -4.77 2.02
N VAL A 143 -9.32 -4.78 0.78
CA VAL A 143 -9.84 -5.98 0.14
C VAL A 143 -8.87 -6.45 -0.94
N GLN A 144 -8.69 -7.76 -1.07
CA GLN A 144 -7.94 -8.35 -2.17
C GLN A 144 -8.72 -9.53 -2.76
N VAL A 145 -8.63 -9.68 -4.07
CA VAL A 145 -9.36 -10.73 -4.78
C VAL A 145 -8.40 -11.71 -5.42
N VAL A 146 -8.48 -12.97 -4.98
CA VAL A 146 -7.77 -14.08 -5.61
C VAL A 146 -8.48 -14.45 -6.89
N VAL A 147 -7.81 -14.27 -8.02
CA VAL A 147 -8.24 -14.77 -9.33
C VAL A 147 -7.26 -15.85 -9.75
N LYS A 148 -7.71 -17.11 -9.66
CA LYS A 148 -6.91 -18.29 -9.95
C LYS A 148 -7.26 -18.91 -11.30
N ALA A 149 -6.27 -19.23 -12.08
CA ALA A 149 -6.44 -19.88 -13.39
C ALA A 149 -5.61 -21.15 -13.50
N ARG A 150 -6.08 -22.09 -14.34
CA ARG A 150 -5.29 -23.24 -14.75
C ARG A 150 -4.57 -22.93 -16.05
N ARG A 151 -3.32 -23.34 -16.15
CA ARG A 151 -2.56 -23.24 -17.41
C ARG A 151 -2.31 -24.65 -17.95
N ARG A 152 -2.64 -24.90 -19.22
CA ARG A 152 -2.30 -26.16 -19.89
C ARG A 152 -0.78 -26.27 -20.07
N GLY A 153 -0.16 -27.37 -19.60
CA GLY A 153 1.26 -27.66 -19.75
C GLY A 153 1.62 -29.04 -19.17
N ARG A 154 2.92 -29.39 -19.12
CA ARG A 154 3.39 -30.58 -18.40
C ARG A 154 3.17 -30.35 -16.90
N GLY A 155 2.08 -30.91 -16.37
CA GLY A 155 1.54 -30.63 -15.05
C GLY A 155 0.63 -29.39 -15.05
N GLU A 156 -0.60 -29.52 -14.54
CA GLU A 156 -1.52 -28.36 -14.39
C GLU A 156 -0.94 -27.40 -13.34
N GLN A 157 -0.42 -26.26 -13.78
CA GLN A 157 0.08 -25.23 -12.90
C GLN A 157 -0.96 -24.17 -12.65
N ALA A 158 -1.23 -23.90 -11.36
CA ALA A 158 -2.04 -22.76 -10.96
C ALA A 158 -1.30 -21.44 -11.20
N HIS A 159 -2.00 -20.47 -11.76
CA HIS A 159 -1.54 -19.10 -11.92
C HIS A 159 -2.53 -18.15 -11.26
N TYR A 160 -2.02 -17.06 -10.73
CA TYR A 160 -2.77 -16.04 -10.01
C TYR A 160 -2.60 -14.71 -10.72
N LEU A 161 -3.69 -13.98 -10.82
CA LEU A 161 -3.68 -12.65 -11.42
C LEU A 161 -3.06 -11.67 -10.45
N LEU A 162 -2.12 -10.89 -10.94
CA LEU A 162 -1.50 -9.77 -10.28
C LEU A 162 -1.81 -8.48 -11.05
N GLN A 163 -1.94 -7.40 -10.30
CA GLN A 163 -2.10 -6.05 -10.82
C GLN A 163 -0.94 -5.18 -10.34
N TYR A 164 -0.43 -4.33 -11.22
CA TYR A 164 0.64 -3.40 -10.89
C TYR A 164 0.07 -2.12 -10.28
N ASP A 165 0.49 -1.82 -9.05
CA ASP A 165 0.22 -0.55 -8.41
C ASP A 165 1.35 0.44 -8.73
N GLU A 166 1.06 1.43 -9.56
CA GLU A 166 2.03 2.45 -9.99
C GLU A 166 2.52 3.31 -8.82
N ARG A 167 1.66 3.59 -7.84
CA ARG A 167 1.99 4.43 -6.68
C ARG A 167 2.94 3.71 -5.73
N ALA A 168 2.66 2.44 -5.43
CA ALA A 168 3.51 1.61 -4.58
C ALA A 168 4.69 0.99 -5.33
N ARG A 169 4.69 1.03 -6.68
CA ARG A 169 5.66 0.37 -7.57
C ARG A 169 5.84 -1.11 -7.25
N GLN A 170 4.72 -1.79 -7.08
CA GLN A 170 4.71 -3.22 -6.74
C GLN A 170 3.54 -3.92 -7.41
N TYR A 171 3.68 -5.24 -7.55
CA TYR A 171 2.57 -6.11 -7.92
C TYR A 171 1.83 -6.58 -6.67
N GLN A 172 0.52 -6.73 -6.78
CA GLN A 172 -0.36 -7.27 -5.75
C GLN A 172 -1.54 -8.00 -6.40
N LEU A 173 -2.34 -8.71 -5.61
CA LEU A 173 -3.63 -9.19 -6.09
C LEU A 173 -4.53 -7.99 -6.43
N PRO A 174 -5.48 -8.12 -7.36
CA PRO A 174 -6.51 -7.11 -7.56
C PRO A 174 -7.17 -6.72 -6.24
N GLY A 175 -7.28 -5.41 -5.98
CA GLY A 175 -7.85 -4.92 -4.74
C GLY A 175 -7.28 -3.59 -4.27
N GLY A 176 -7.88 -3.04 -3.23
CA GLY A 176 -7.49 -1.74 -2.68
C GLY A 176 -8.18 -1.43 -1.35
N HIS A 177 -8.14 -0.16 -0.99
CA HIS A 177 -8.70 0.30 0.27
C HIS A 177 -10.23 0.26 0.29
N VAL A 178 -10.80 -0.19 1.41
CA VAL A 178 -12.24 -0.01 1.68
C VAL A 178 -12.50 1.48 1.88
N ARG A 179 -13.41 2.04 1.09
CA ARG A 179 -13.81 3.44 1.18
C ARG A 179 -15.03 3.59 2.08
N THR A 180 -15.21 4.74 2.69
CA THR A 180 -16.41 5.04 3.48
C THR A 180 -17.71 4.99 2.67
N THR A 181 -17.61 5.06 1.35
CA THR A 181 -18.73 4.93 0.41
C THR A 181 -19.07 3.49 0.06
N ASP A 182 -18.21 2.53 0.36
CA ASP A 182 -18.47 1.12 0.12
C ASP A 182 -19.45 0.61 1.20
N ALA A 183 -20.49 -0.11 0.81
CA ALA A 183 -21.47 -0.64 1.74
C ALA A 183 -20.87 -1.69 2.69
N ASP A 184 -19.94 -2.48 2.17
CA ASP A 184 -19.20 -3.53 2.87
C ASP A 184 -17.92 -3.91 2.11
N HIS A 185 -17.15 -4.86 2.64
CA HIS A 185 -15.93 -5.36 2.00
C HIS A 185 -16.19 -6.03 0.64
N ARG A 186 -17.36 -6.66 0.47
CA ARG A 186 -17.74 -7.25 -0.82
C ARG A 186 -17.97 -6.17 -1.88
N ALA A 187 -18.65 -5.09 -1.53
CA ALA A 187 -18.87 -3.95 -2.42
C ALA A 187 -17.54 -3.30 -2.81
N ALA A 188 -16.61 -3.15 -1.85
CA ALA A 188 -15.25 -2.69 -2.12
C ALA A 188 -14.51 -3.62 -3.10
N ALA A 189 -14.60 -4.93 -2.92
CA ALA A 189 -13.96 -5.92 -3.80
C ALA A 189 -14.54 -5.89 -5.22
N ILE A 190 -15.85 -5.72 -5.36
CA ILE A 190 -16.49 -5.56 -6.67
C ILE A 190 -15.98 -4.30 -7.37
N ARG A 191 -16.00 -3.17 -6.68
CA ARG A 191 -15.50 -1.89 -7.22
C ARG A 191 -14.05 -1.99 -7.69
N GLU A 192 -13.16 -2.56 -6.87
CA GLU A 192 -11.75 -2.73 -7.23
C GLU A 192 -11.58 -3.64 -8.47
N LEU A 193 -12.37 -4.72 -8.59
CA LEU A 193 -12.33 -5.56 -9.79
C LEU A 193 -12.76 -4.80 -11.04
N GLU A 194 -13.80 -3.96 -10.94
CA GLU A 194 -14.29 -3.14 -12.04
C GLU A 194 -13.32 -2.00 -12.40
N GLU A 195 -12.62 -1.43 -11.43
CA GLU A 195 -11.60 -0.40 -11.64
C GLU A 195 -10.32 -0.97 -12.28
N GLU A 196 -9.90 -2.19 -11.90
CA GLU A 196 -8.60 -2.75 -12.27
C GLU A 196 -8.63 -3.72 -13.45
N LEU A 197 -9.75 -4.42 -13.68
CA LEU A 197 -9.87 -5.36 -14.80
C LEU A 197 -10.52 -4.70 -16.01
N ALA A 198 -9.79 -4.67 -17.12
CA ALA A 198 -10.23 -3.99 -18.33
C ALA A 198 -11.60 -4.47 -18.83
N GLY A 199 -12.61 -3.59 -18.80
CA GLY A 199 -13.95 -3.90 -19.29
C GLY A 199 -14.72 -4.95 -18.48
N TYR A 200 -14.26 -5.29 -17.28
CA TYR A 200 -14.98 -6.16 -16.36
C TYR A 200 -16.11 -5.39 -15.68
N GLN A 201 -17.27 -6.01 -15.63
CA GLN A 201 -18.45 -5.56 -14.89
C GLN A 201 -19.00 -6.77 -14.13
N TYR A 202 -19.13 -6.64 -12.82
CA TYR A 202 -19.65 -7.70 -11.96
C TYR A 202 -21.13 -7.95 -12.26
N ALA A 203 -21.50 -9.20 -12.52
CA ALA A 203 -22.87 -9.60 -12.77
C ALA A 203 -23.23 -10.75 -11.81
N PRO A 204 -24.18 -10.56 -10.87
CA PRO A 204 -24.50 -11.56 -9.82
C PRO A 204 -25.01 -12.92 -10.35
N ASP A 205 -25.54 -12.95 -11.56
CA ASP A 205 -25.97 -14.16 -12.26
C ASP A 205 -24.82 -14.98 -12.85
N ARG A 206 -23.68 -14.34 -13.09
CA ARG A 206 -22.47 -14.91 -13.69
C ARG A 206 -21.31 -15.04 -12.69
N ASP A 207 -21.21 -14.08 -11.76
CA ASP A 207 -20.05 -13.90 -10.92
C ASP A 207 -20.38 -14.11 -9.44
N THR A 208 -19.48 -14.72 -8.72
CA THR A 208 -19.57 -14.90 -7.27
C THR A 208 -18.23 -14.56 -6.60
N LEU A 209 -18.28 -13.76 -5.53
CA LEU A 209 -17.15 -13.57 -4.63
C LEU A 209 -17.31 -14.50 -3.41
N VAL A 210 -16.40 -15.43 -3.27
CA VAL A 210 -16.34 -16.33 -2.11
C VAL A 210 -15.40 -15.71 -1.10
N ASP A 211 -15.90 -15.49 0.12
CA ASP A 211 -15.09 -14.99 1.24
C ASP A 211 -14.06 -16.05 1.65
N LEU A 212 -12.79 -15.66 1.71
CA LEU A 212 -11.67 -16.50 2.16
C LEU A 212 -11.18 -16.15 3.57
N GLY A 213 -11.80 -15.14 4.18
CA GLY A 213 -11.45 -14.66 5.51
C GLY A 213 -10.58 -13.40 5.51
N THR A 214 -10.32 -12.93 6.72
CA THR A 214 -9.54 -11.72 6.99
C THR A 214 -8.22 -12.07 7.66
N VAL A 215 -7.16 -11.42 7.21
CA VAL A 215 -5.80 -11.56 7.73
C VAL A 215 -5.30 -10.21 8.21
N GLU A 216 -4.72 -10.19 9.39
CA GLU A 216 -4.04 -9.01 9.92
C GLU A 216 -2.55 -9.07 9.58
N ALA A 217 -1.98 -7.95 9.14
CA ALA A 217 -0.58 -7.83 8.81
C ALA A 217 -0.05 -6.45 9.20
N VAL A 218 1.11 -6.40 9.85
CA VAL A 218 1.83 -5.16 10.12
C VAL A 218 2.98 -5.05 9.13
N GLN A 219 2.97 -4.00 8.33
CA GLN A 219 3.99 -3.81 7.30
C GLN A 219 4.14 -2.32 6.93
N PRO A 220 5.30 -1.92 6.35
CA PRO A 220 5.47 -0.57 5.81
C PRO A 220 4.50 -0.29 4.66
N SER A 221 3.81 0.84 4.72
CA SER A 221 3.02 1.35 3.60
C SER A 221 3.92 2.14 2.66
N ARG A 222 4.10 1.67 1.43
CA ARG A 222 4.94 2.35 0.44
C ARG A 222 4.36 3.66 -0.06
N THR A 223 3.03 3.77 -0.09
CA THR A 223 2.34 4.97 -0.56
C THR A 223 2.17 6.01 0.54
N PHE A 224 2.05 5.59 1.80
CA PHE A 224 1.85 6.49 2.93
C PHE A 224 3.16 6.79 3.67
N GLY A 225 4.13 5.86 3.65
CA GLY A 225 5.43 6.03 4.29
C GLY A 225 5.44 5.72 5.80
N ALA A 226 4.50 4.95 6.32
CA ALA A 226 4.48 4.54 7.73
C ALA A 226 4.29 3.03 7.88
N VAL A 227 4.76 2.48 8.99
CA VAL A 227 4.34 1.13 9.43
C VAL A 227 2.86 1.18 9.76
N SER A 228 2.09 0.27 9.20
CA SER A 228 0.64 0.27 9.31
C SER A 228 0.13 -1.13 9.65
N ALA A 229 -0.95 -1.18 10.43
CA ALA A 229 -1.73 -2.39 10.64
C ALA A 229 -2.75 -2.51 9.51
N TYR A 230 -2.62 -3.56 8.73
CA TYR A 230 -3.56 -3.88 7.66
C TYR A 230 -4.49 -4.98 8.10
N ARG A 231 -5.76 -4.77 7.91
CA ARG A 231 -6.79 -5.80 7.93
C ARG A 231 -7.20 -6.08 6.50
N VAL A 232 -6.74 -7.22 5.95
CA VAL A 232 -6.93 -7.57 4.56
C VAL A 232 -7.99 -8.66 4.46
N THR A 233 -9.15 -8.31 3.92
CA THR A 233 -10.22 -9.29 3.63
C THR A 233 -10.04 -9.82 2.22
N PHE A 234 -9.91 -11.14 2.12
CA PHE A 234 -9.69 -11.82 0.87
C PHE A 234 -10.98 -12.43 0.33
N PHE A 235 -11.19 -12.25 -0.95
CA PHE A 235 -12.23 -12.94 -1.70
C PHE A 235 -11.63 -13.76 -2.82
N GLN A 236 -12.31 -14.82 -3.23
CA GLN A 236 -12.03 -15.50 -4.49
C GLN A 236 -13.12 -15.14 -5.51
N LEU A 237 -12.71 -14.65 -6.67
CA LEU A 237 -13.64 -14.53 -7.80
C LEU A 237 -13.91 -15.91 -8.39
N LYS A 238 -15.19 -16.25 -8.57
CA LYS A 238 -15.67 -17.33 -9.42
C LYS A 238 -16.56 -16.71 -10.48
N THR A 239 -16.30 -17.02 -11.74
CA THR A 239 -17.05 -16.48 -12.88
C THR A 239 -17.27 -17.54 -13.95
N GLU A 240 -18.40 -17.49 -14.61
CA GLU A 240 -18.69 -18.29 -15.79
C GLU A 240 -18.12 -17.68 -17.09
N ALA A 241 -17.49 -16.50 -17.00
CA ALA A 241 -16.79 -15.89 -18.12
C ALA A 241 -15.68 -16.82 -18.63
N GLU A 242 -15.60 -17.01 -19.94
CA GLU A 242 -14.56 -17.84 -20.56
C GLU A 242 -13.14 -17.29 -20.35
N ARG A 243 -13.03 -15.96 -20.25
CA ARG A 243 -11.76 -15.23 -20.06
C ARG A 243 -11.97 -13.87 -19.40
N LEU A 244 -10.93 -13.39 -18.76
CA LEU A 244 -10.82 -12.01 -18.30
C LEU A 244 -9.89 -11.23 -19.25
N LEU A 245 -10.28 -10.01 -19.59
CA LEU A 245 -9.41 -9.10 -20.34
C LEU A 245 -8.39 -8.49 -19.35
N LEU A 246 -7.12 -8.58 -19.73
CA LEU A 246 -6.03 -8.04 -18.91
C LEU A 246 -5.68 -6.63 -19.39
N GLY A 247 -5.64 -5.69 -18.44
CA GLY A 247 -5.08 -4.36 -18.65
C GLY A 247 -3.54 -4.40 -18.75
N PRO A 248 -2.90 -3.29 -19.12
CA PRO A 248 -1.44 -3.21 -19.31
C PRO A 248 -0.65 -3.51 -18.02
N GLY A 249 -1.24 -3.28 -16.82
CA GLY A 249 -0.65 -3.60 -15.53
C GLY A 249 -0.88 -5.02 -15.04
N SER A 250 -1.71 -5.81 -15.73
CA SER A 250 -2.11 -7.14 -15.29
C SER A 250 -1.11 -8.23 -15.70
N ARG A 251 -0.89 -9.21 -14.82
CA ARG A 251 0.01 -10.35 -15.09
C ARG A 251 -0.42 -11.62 -14.36
N TRP A 252 -0.21 -12.75 -15.02
CA TRP A 252 -0.34 -14.07 -14.39
C TRP A 252 1.00 -14.53 -13.83
N SER A 253 1.03 -14.96 -12.56
CA SER A 253 2.21 -15.49 -11.88
C SER A 253 1.91 -16.81 -11.19
N LYS A 254 2.92 -17.65 -10.99
CA LYS A 254 2.79 -18.92 -10.31
C LYS A 254 2.64 -18.74 -8.79
N LYS A 255 2.18 -19.78 -8.10
CA LYS A 255 2.06 -19.77 -6.62
C LYS A 255 3.41 -19.45 -5.96
N ASP A 256 4.45 -20.15 -6.36
CA ASP A 256 5.76 -20.01 -5.71
C ASP A 256 6.31 -18.60 -5.89
N ASP A 257 6.12 -18.00 -7.06
CA ASP A 257 6.52 -16.61 -7.34
C ASP A 257 5.75 -15.62 -6.45
N ILE A 258 4.44 -15.81 -6.25
CA ILE A 258 3.60 -14.85 -5.51
C ILE A 258 3.74 -14.97 -3.98
N LEU A 259 4.33 -16.04 -3.48
CA LEU A 259 4.61 -16.24 -2.06
C LEU A 259 6.07 -15.96 -1.70
N ASP A 260 6.93 -15.73 -2.69
CA ASP A 260 8.34 -15.40 -2.48
C ASP A 260 8.52 -13.89 -2.26
N PRO A 261 8.94 -13.43 -1.06
CA PRO A 261 9.16 -12.02 -0.77
C PRO A 261 10.30 -11.40 -1.60
N ASP A 262 11.20 -12.22 -2.12
CA ASP A 262 12.34 -11.79 -2.91
C ASP A 262 12.09 -11.82 -4.42
N PHE A 263 10.98 -12.42 -4.84
CA PHE A 263 10.62 -12.46 -6.25
C PHE A 263 10.36 -11.05 -6.81
N ARG A 264 10.84 -10.81 -8.02
CA ARG A 264 10.70 -9.53 -8.73
C ARG A 264 10.20 -9.74 -10.15
N ILE A 265 9.37 -8.82 -10.60
CA ILE A 265 8.93 -8.72 -11.99
C ILE A 265 9.58 -7.45 -12.57
N GLY A 266 10.68 -7.62 -13.28
CA GLY A 266 11.56 -6.50 -13.62
C GLY A 266 12.16 -5.90 -12.35
N HIS A 267 11.88 -4.61 -12.10
CA HIS A 267 12.30 -3.93 -10.87
C HIS A 267 11.22 -3.86 -9.78
N ALA A 268 10.01 -4.34 -10.07
CA ALA A 268 8.89 -4.28 -9.15
C ALA A 268 8.89 -5.49 -8.21
N SER A 269 8.68 -5.24 -6.91
CA SER A 269 8.45 -6.27 -5.90
C SER A 269 6.99 -6.72 -5.88
N LEU A 270 6.70 -7.77 -5.10
CA LEU A 270 5.35 -8.20 -4.79
C LEU A 270 4.97 -7.82 -3.35
N ASN A 271 3.70 -7.52 -3.11
CA ASN A 271 3.15 -7.39 -1.77
C ASN A 271 2.62 -8.75 -1.31
N VAL A 272 3.45 -9.49 -0.58
CA VAL A 272 3.17 -10.90 -0.26
C VAL A 272 2.79 -11.15 1.20
N THR A 273 3.02 -10.20 2.12
CA THR A 273 2.93 -10.43 3.57
C THR A 273 1.57 -11.00 4.00
N ALA A 274 0.48 -10.38 3.59
CA ALA A 274 -0.86 -10.86 3.91
C ALA A 274 -1.21 -12.14 3.15
N LEU A 275 -0.73 -12.28 1.90
CA LEU A 275 -0.99 -13.44 1.05
C LEU A 275 -0.33 -14.73 1.58
N VAL A 276 0.89 -14.63 2.11
CA VAL A 276 1.57 -15.77 2.77
C VAL A 276 0.78 -16.23 4.00
N ARG A 277 0.25 -15.29 4.79
CA ARG A 277 -0.61 -15.63 5.93
C ARG A 277 -1.90 -16.31 5.47
N LEU A 278 -2.55 -15.77 4.43
CA LEU A 278 -3.75 -16.41 3.85
C LEU A 278 -3.44 -17.86 3.41
N ASP A 279 -2.33 -18.08 2.68
CA ASP A 279 -1.95 -19.42 2.21
C ASP A 279 -1.83 -20.43 3.37
N THR A 280 -1.37 -19.99 4.54
CA THR A 280 -1.25 -20.86 5.74
C THR A 280 -2.57 -21.12 6.45
N THR A 281 -3.57 -20.26 6.30
CA THR A 281 -4.88 -20.40 6.96
C THR A 281 -5.87 -21.21 6.14
N LEU A 282 -5.72 -21.24 4.82
CA LEU A 282 -6.61 -21.96 3.92
C LEU A 282 -6.35 -23.47 3.93
N PRO A 283 -7.40 -24.31 3.96
CA PRO A 283 -7.26 -25.75 3.75
C PRO A 283 -6.63 -26.06 2.38
N GLY A 284 -5.41 -26.61 2.39
CA GLY A 284 -4.62 -26.85 1.17
C GLY A 284 -4.01 -25.58 0.56
N GLY A 285 -4.01 -24.47 1.28
CA GLY A 285 -3.46 -23.21 0.86
C GLY A 285 -4.14 -22.64 -0.39
N LEU A 286 -3.51 -21.68 -1.04
CA LEU A 286 -3.98 -21.13 -2.33
C LEU A 286 -4.08 -22.20 -3.41
N GLN A 287 -3.24 -23.26 -3.32
CA GLN A 287 -3.28 -24.38 -4.26
C GLN A 287 -4.60 -25.16 -4.19
N GLY A 288 -5.19 -25.29 -2.99
CA GLY A 288 -6.48 -25.94 -2.75
C GLY A 288 -7.68 -25.21 -3.33
N LEU A 289 -7.59 -23.92 -3.63
CA LEU A 289 -8.69 -23.17 -4.20
C LEU A 289 -9.04 -23.70 -5.61
N PRO A 290 -10.33 -23.78 -5.98
CA PRO A 290 -10.72 -24.10 -7.35
C PRO A 290 -10.34 -22.97 -8.30
N PRO A 291 -10.26 -23.20 -9.62
CA PRO A 291 -10.09 -22.12 -10.58
C PRO A 291 -11.22 -21.10 -10.54
N SER A 292 -10.92 -19.85 -10.87
CA SER A 292 -11.89 -18.76 -10.92
C SER A 292 -12.80 -18.82 -12.15
N PHE A 293 -12.37 -19.45 -13.25
CA PHE A 293 -13.15 -19.60 -14.48
C PHE A 293 -12.92 -20.98 -15.10
N PRO A 294 -13.86 -21.47 -15.96
CA PRO A 294 -13.86 -22.86 -16.42
C PRO A 294 -12.73 -23.18 -17.40
N GLY A 295 -12.30 -22.20 -18.19
CA GLY A 295 -11.29 -22.39 -19.23
C GLY A 295 -9.85 -22.33 -18.72
N PRO A 296 -8.91 -22.96 -19.41
CA PRO A 296 -7.49 -22.77 -19.13
C PRO A 296 -6.99 -21.45 -19.69
N LEU A 297 -5.93 -20.89 -19.07
CA LEU A 297 -5.22 -19.75 -19.64
C LEU A 297 -4.64 -20.11 -21.02
N HIS A 298 -4.99 -19.30 -22.02
CA HIS A 298 -4.34 -19.37 -23.32
C HIS A 298 -3.01 -18.61 -23.26
N ARG A 299 -1.96 -19.21 -23.82
CA ARG A 299 -0.68 -18.51 -23.97
C ARG A 299 -0.82 -17.39 -24.99
N THR A 300 -0.39 -16.20 -24.64
CA THR A 300 -0.21 -15.15 -25.63
C THR A 300 0.98 -15.47 -26.55
N LEU A 301 0.98 -14.97 -27.80
CA LEU A 301 2.11 -15.14 -28.72
C LEU A 301 3.42 -14.65 -28.11
N THR A 302 3.39 -13.55 -27.39
CA THR A 302 4.57 -12.98 -26.68
C THR A 302 5.11 -13.92 -25.60
N GLU A 303 4.26 -14.61 -24.87
CA GLU A 303 4.68 -15.60 -23.88
C GLU A 303 5.24 -16.86 -24.54
N VAL A 304 4.65 -17.30 -25.65
CA VAL A 304 5.16 -18.43 -26.42
C VAL A 304 6.57 -18.14 -26.96
N VAL A 305 6.77 -16.93 -27.53
CA VAL A 305 8.07 -16.48 -28.05
C VAL A 305 9.11 -16.42 -26.92
N ARG A 306 8.73 -15.89 -25.74
CA ARG A 306 9.65 -15.75 -24.61
C ARG A 306 10.03 -17.11 -23.99
N ASP A 307 9.05 -18.02 -23.83
CA ASP A 307 9.27 -19.30 -23.16
C ASP A 307 9.92 -20.36 -24.08
N ARG A 308 9.80 -20.19 -25.41
CA ARG A 308 10.27 -21.13 -26.44
C ARG A 308 10.86 -20.42 -27.66
N PRO A 309 11.88 -19.56 -27.47
CA PRO A 309 12.41 -18.73 -28.55
C PRO A 309 12.93 -19.56 -29.74
N TRP A 310 13.52 -20.72 -29.48
CA TRP A 310 14.06 -21.59 -30.52
C TRP A 310 12.99 -22.33 -31.30
N GLU A 311 11.87 -22.73 -30.69
CA GLU A 311 10.77 -23.36 -31.40
C GLU A 311 10.07 -22.34 -32.33
N VAL A 312 9.94 -21.08 -31.89
CA VAL A 312 9.37 -19.99 -32.69
C VAL A 312 10.31 -19.61 -33.83
N ALA A 313 11.62 -19.54 -33.55
CA ALA A 313 12.61 -19.29 -34.61
C ALA A 313 12.61 -20.43 -35.66
N GLY A 314 12.52 -21.69 -35.23
CA GLY A 314 12.40 -22.85 -36.14
C GLY A 314 11.15 -22.82 -36.98
N LEU A 315 9.99 -22.42 -36.40
CA LEU A 315 8.73 -22.27 -37.13
C LEU A 315 8.84 -21.13 -38.16
N ALA A 316 9.41 -19.98 -37.79
CA ALA A 316 9.62 -18.85 -38.70
C ALA A 316 10.52 -19.23 -39.87
N VAL A 317 11.63 -19.94 -39.64
CA VAL A 317 12.52 -20.47 -40.70
C VAL A 317 11.78 -21.45 -41.59
N GLY A 318 10.98 -22.34 -41.01
CA GLY A 318 10.16 -23.32 -41.77
C GLY A 318 9.16 -22.66 -42.68
N VAL A 319 8.46 -21.63 -42.18
CA VAL A 319 7.47 -20.86 -43.00
C VAL A 319 8.16 -20.11 -44.13
N VAL A 320 9.31 -19.47 -43.87
CA VAL A 320 10.09 -18.77 -44.89
C VAL A 320 10.61 -19.78 -45.94
N GLY A 321 11.11 -20.95 -45.50
CA GLY A 321 11.58 -22.01 -46.40
C GLY A 321 10.46 -22.55 -47.29
N LEU A 322 9.26 -22.76 -46.73
CA LEU A 322 8.07 -23.17 -47.49
C LEU A 322 7.65 -22.09 -48.50
N ALA A 323 7.63 -20.81 -48.13
CA ALA A 323 7.30 -19.72 -49.02
C ALA A 323 8.30 -19.61 -50.18
N LEU A 324 9.59 -19.75 -49.90
CA LEU A 324 10.65 -19.73 -50.94
C LEU A 324 10.56 -20.95 -51.91
N SER A 325 10.12 -22.12 -51.41
CA SER A 325 9.95 -23.32 -52.23
C SER A 325 8.74 -23.27 -53.13
N LEU A 326 7.76 -22.41 -52.87
CA LEU A 326 6.59 -22.20 -53.68
C LEU A 326 6.80 -21.18 -54.82
N ILE A 327 7.83 -20.34 -54.74
CA ILE A 327 8.12 -19.32 -55.77
C ILE A 327 8.36 -19.94 -57.18
N PRO A 328 9.12 -21.06 -57.33
CA PRO A 328 9.32 -21.67 -58.64
C PRO A 328 8.06 -22.30 -59.23
N LEU A 329 7.02 -22.58 -58.45
CA LEU A 329 5.76 -23.14 -58.88
C LEU A 329 4.76 -22.09 -59.41
N LEU A 330 5.06 -20.82 -59.20
CA LEU A 330 4.25 -19.67 -59.61
C LEU A 330 4.86 -18.91 -60.82
N GLN A 331 6.00 -19.36 -61.32
CA GLN A 331 6.64 -18.92 -62.60
C GLN A 331 6.40 -19.94 -63.71
#